data_31462afaa9810a4d6e8d97187d4f34c3
#
_entry.id   31462afaa9810a4d6e8d97187d4f34c3
#
_cell.length_a   1.000
_cell.length_b   1.000
_cell.length_c   1.000
_cell.angle_alpha   90.00
_cell.angle_beta   90.00
_cell.angle_gamma   90.00
#
_symmetry.space_group_name_H-M   'P 1'
#
loop_
_entity.id
_entity.type
_entity.pdbx_description
1 polymer ?
#
loop_
_entity_poly.entity_id
_entity_poly.type
_entity_poly.pdbx_seq_one_letter_code
_entity_poly.pdbx_strand_id
1 'polypeptide(L)'
;MSDEQNFSRIQREEVEGAPPVASGAALRQRRLTETVTLNRYLYRQSQHLEHMLLDAVELQSLLEVLLVSLPRHFSFRVAELWLYDPDKDLARIIVGGERYGHYLQLHQDAFAMQELYGLEPDIEWIDATDSRMFEVLKSEYGISSALMLPLLESGRLVGSLHLGTEEKNFILGDEEEDLLAHLAAMISCCFKLAVTRQQVSQLIMLDPLTQVGNL
;
A
#
# COMPACT_ATOMS: atom_id res chain seq x y z
N MET A 1 64.65 -3.01 -35.92
CA MET A 1 63.77 -1.79 -36.07
C MET A 1 62.36 -2.23 -36.46
N SER A 2 61.76 -3.24 -35.85
CA SER A 2 60.42 -3.74 -36.22
C SER A 2 59.46 -3.91 -35.01
N ASP A 3 59.97 -3.88 -33.79
CA ASP A 3 59.14 -4.18 -32.60
C ASP A 3 58.49 -2.94 -31.94
N GLU A 4 59.09 -1.76 -32.10
CA GLU A 4 58.52 -0.52 -31.51
C GLU A 4 57.30 0.05 -32.26
N GLN A 5 57.17 -0.28 -33.57
CA GLN A 5 56.02 0.16 -34.37
C GLN A 5 54.75 -0.68 -34.13
N ASN A 6 54.92 -1.90 -33.65
CA ASN A 6 53.80 -2.80 -33.38
C ASN A 6 53.16 -2.51 -32.00
N PHE A 7 53.96 -2.07 -31.03
CA PHE A 7 53.47 -1.70 -29.70
C PHE A 7 52.63 -0.42 -29.69
N SER A 8 53.01 0.54 -30.54
CA SER A 8 52.26 1.81 -30.67
C SER A 8 50.90 1.67 -31.40
N ARG A 9 50.70 0.59 -32.17
CA ARG A 9 49.49 0.30 -32.89
C ARG A 9 48.44 -0.37 -31.98
N ILE A 10 48.86 -1.26 -31.08
CA ILE A 10 47.99 -1.95 -30.13
C ILE A 10 47.45 -0.99 -29.07
N GLN A 11 48.25 -0.01 -28.63
CA GLN A 11 47.76 1.01 -27.67
C GLN A 11 46.78 2.04 -28.27
N ARG A 12 46.70 2.16 -29.60
CA ARG A 12 45.71 3.04 -30.26
C ARG A 12 44.39 2.37 -30.57
N GLU A 13 44.31 1.05 -30.66
CA GLU A 13 43.08 0.31 -30.89
C GLU A 13 42.29 0.03 -29.61
N GLU A 14 42.93 0.06 -28.42
CA GLU A 14 42.23 -0.14 -27.13
C GLU A 14 41.54 1.12 -26.57
N VAL A 15 41.72 2.31 -27.17
CA VAL A 15 41.11 3.56 -26.69
C VAL A 15 39.83 3.95 -27.48
N GLU A 16 39.52 3.25 -28.58
CA GLU A 16 38.42 3.64 -29.48
C GLU A 16 37.10 2.86 -29.25
N GLY A 17 37.04 2.00 -28.22
CA GLY A 17 35.87 1.15 -27.91
C GLY A 17 35.19 1.38 -26.60
N ALA A 18 35.53 2.40 -25.80
CA ALA A 18 34.77 2.72 -24.59
C ALA A 18 33.48 3.44 -24.98
N PRO A 19 32.29 2.95 -24.51
CA PRO A 19 31.06 3.68 -24.77
C PRO A 19 31.17 5.10 -24.21
N PRO A 20 30.65 6.11 -24.90
CA PRO A 20 30.77 7.49 -24.46
C PRO A 20 30.21 7.60 -23.05
N VAL A 21 31.05 8.02 -22.11
CA VAL A 21 30.60 8.35 -20.73
C VAL A 21 29.53 9.40 -20.89
N ALA A 22 28.27 9.02 -20.66
CA ALA A 22 27.15 9.93 -20.77
C ALA A 22 27.46 11.18 -19.95
N SER A 23 27.44 12.35 -20.61
CA SER A 23 27.73 13.62 -19.94
C SER A 23 26.79 13.75 -18.71
N GLY A 24 27.26 14.39 -17.64
CA GLY A 24 26.45 14.55 -16.43
C GLY A 24 25.07 15.18 -16.69
N ALA A 25 24.93 15.92 -17.81
CA ALA A 25 23.66 16.45 -18.28
C ALA A 25 22.74 15.34 -18.84
N ALA A 26 23.27 14.40 -19.63
CA ALA A 26 22.50 13.28 -20.18
C ALA A 26 22.00 12.33 -19.06
N LEU A 27 22.85 12.09 -18.04
CA LEU A 27 22.45 11.31 -16.88
C LEU A 27 21.35 12.02 -16.03
N ARG A 28 21.45 13.31 -15.85
CA ARG A 28 20.39 14.10 -15.16
C ARG A 28 19.10 14.10 -15.98
N GLN A 29 19.18 14.30 -17.28
CA GLN A 29 18.00 14.27 -18.15
C GLN A 29 17.32 12.91 -18.15
N ARG A 30 18.11 11.81 -18.15
CA ARG A 30 17.58 10.45 -18.06
C ARG A 30 16.87 10.20 -16.72
N ARG A 31 17.47 10.60 -15.60
CA ARG A 31 16.84 10.51 -14.28
C ARG A 31 15.55 11.31 -14.21
N LEU A 32 15.54 12.56 -14.70
CA LEU A 32 14.33 13.38 -14.75
C LEU A 32 13.22 12.72 -15.58
N THR A 33 13.56 12.14 -16.74
CA THR A 33 12.57 11.45 -17.58
C THR A 33 12.04 10.18 -16.89
N GLU A 34 12.89 9.42 -16.23
CA GLU A 34 12.52 8.23 -15.47
C GLU A 34 11.57 8.61 -14.31
N THR A 35 11.90 9.66 -13.53
CA THR A 35 11.05 10.18 -12.45
C THR A 35 9.69 10.66 -12.96
N VAL A 36 9.64 11.45 -14.03
CA VAL A 36 8.38 11.93 -14.62
C VAL A 36 7.52 10.76 -15.14
N THR A 37 8.14 9.72 -15.67
CA THR A 37 7.41 8.55 -16.17
C THR A 37 6.84 7.74 -15.00
N LEU A 38 7.61 7.55 -13.93
CA LEU A 38 7.18 6.87 -12.72
C LEU A 38 6.02 7.63 -12.05
N ASN A 39 6.15 8.94 -11.86
CA ASN A 39 5.10 9.77 -11.25
C ASN A 39 3.80 9.73 -12.05
N ARG A 40 3.86 9.75 -13.39
CA ARG A 40 2.67 9.57 -14.24
C ARG A 40 2.05 8.20 -14.10
N TYR A 41 2.86 7.17 -13.94
CA TYR A 41 2.38 5.82 -13.72
C TYR A 41 1.67 5.72 -12.37
N LEU A 42 2.30 6.16 -11.29
CA LEU A 42 1.73 6.17 -9.94
C LEU A 42 0.44 6.99 -9.87
N TYR A 43 0.42 8.17 -10.49
CA TYR A 43 -0.79 9.01 -10.55
C TYR A 43 -1.96 8.31 -11.28
N ARG A 44 -1.70 7.65 -12.42
CA ARG A 44 -2.76 6.89 -13.11
C ARG A 44 -3.24 5.70 -12.31
N GLN A 45 -2.34 5.02 -11.62
CA GLN A 45 -2.68 3.91 -10.76
C GLN A 45 -3.53 4.35 -9.58
N SER A 46 -3.18 5.49 -8.97
CA SER A 46 -3.97 6.12 -7.92
C SER A 46 -5.39 6.45 -8.38
N GLN A 47 -5.55 7.13 -9.51
CA GLN A 47 -6.88 7.45 -10.04
C GLN A 47 -7.74 6.21 -10.28
N HIS A 48 -7.15 5.13 -10.80
CA HIS A 48 -7.89 3.89 -11.00
C HIS A 48 -8.32 3.27 -9.67
N LEU A 49 -7.44 3.27 -8.67
CA LEU A 49 -7.78 2.79 -7.35
C LEU A 49 -8.85 3.64 -6.67
N GLU A 50 -8.79 4.96 -6.82
CA GLU A 50 -9.85 5.88 -6.35
C GLU A 50 -11.22 5.48 -6.89
N HIS A 51 -11.32 5.20 -8.19
CA HIS A 51 -12.56 4.71 -8.79
C HIS A 51 -13.00 3.37 -8.17
N MET A 52 -12.08 2.42 -8.02
CA MET A 52 -12.39 1.12 -7.41
C MET A 52 -12.89 1.27 -5.97
N LEU A 53 -12.27 2.18 -5.18
CA LEU A 53 -12.68 2.45 -3.79
C LEU A 53 -14.07 3.12 -3.74
N LEU A 54 -14.35 4.07 -4.62
CA LEU A 54 -15.65 4.77 -4.68
C LEU A 54 -16.78 3.85 -5.18
N ASP A 55 -16.47 2.92 -6.09
CA ASP A 55 -17.43 1.94 -6.59
C ASP A 55 -17.70 0.81 -5.58
N ALA A 56 -16.79 0.60 -4.63
CA ALA A 56 -16.92 -0.39 -3.57
C ALA A 56 -17.88 0.08 -2.46
N VAL A 57 -19.18 0.16 -2.79
CA VAL A 57 -20.23 0.68 -1.91
C VAL A 57 -20.46 -0.19 -0.67
N GLU A 58 -20.31 -1.51 -0.83
CA GLU A 58 -20.51 -2.48 0.25
C GLU A 58 -19.18 -2.78 0.96
N LEU A 59 -19.24 -3.03 2.26
CA LEU A 59 -18.07 -3.34 3.08
C LEU A 59 -17.28 -4.54 2.53
N GLN A 60 -17.99 -5.55 2.05
CA GLN A 60 -17.37 -6.74 1.47
C GLN A 60 -16.60 -6.42 0.16
N SER A 61 -17.18 -5.59 -0.70
CA SER A 61 -16.53 -5.12 -1.93
C SER A 61 -15.29 -4.29 -1.63
N LEU A 62 -15.36 -3.44 -0.59
CA LEU A 62 -14.21 -2.64 -0.16
C LEU A 62 -13.06 -3.52 0.38
N LEU A 63 -13.37 -4.54 1.19
CA LEU A 63 -12.36 -5.50 1.65
C LEU A 63 -11.71 -6.25 0.49
N GLU A 64 -12.47 -6.61 -0.54
CA GLU A 64 -11.93 -7.24 -1.75
C GLU A 64 -10.99 -6.28 -2.52
N VAL A 65 -11.35 -5.00 -2.60
CA VAL A 65 -10.48 -3.99 -3.21
C VAL A 65 -9.18 -3.87 -2.43
N LEU A 66 -9.23 -3.74 -1.11
CA LEU A 66 -8.06 -3.49 -0.27
C LEU A 66 -7.12 -4.71 -0.18
N LEU A 67 -7.67 -5.91 -0.01
CA LEU A 67 -6.88 -7.11 0.27
C LEU A 67 -6.48 -7.91 -0.97
N VAL A 68 -7.21 -7.73 -2.10
CA VAL A 68 -6.97 -8.51 -3.31
C VAL A 68 -6.59 -7.65 -4.50
N SER A 69 -7.36 -6.59 -4.77
CA SER A 69 -7.18 -5.80 -5.99
C SER A 69 -6.02 -4.81 -5.86
N LEU A 70 -5.92 -4.10 -4.74
CA LEU A 70 -4.90 -3.09 -4.49
C LEU A 70 -3.47 -3.66 -4.54
N PRO A 71 -3.12 -4.75 -3.84
CA PRO A 71 -1.77 -5.28 -3.93
C PRO A 71 -1.39 -5.69 -5.36
N ARG A 72 -2.30 -6.29 -6.10
CA ARG A 72 -2.05 -6.66 -7.51
C ARG A 72 -1.85 -5.44 -8.40
N HIS A 73 -2.60 -4.38 -8.15
CA HIS A 73 -2.56 -3.16 -8.94
C HIS A 73 -1.24 -2.39 -8.78
N PHE A 74 -0.71 -2.34 -7.57
CA PHE A 74 0.56 -1.68 -7.26
C PHE A 74 1.76 -2.62 -7.20
N SER A 75 1.63 -3.85 -7.68
CA SER A 75 2.70 -4.86 -7.67
C SER A 75 3.22 -5.20 -6.28
N PHE A 76 2.41 -5.05 -5.25
CA PHE A 76 2.67 -5.64 -3.96
C PHE A 76 2.34 -7.13 -3.99
N ARG A 77 3.06 -7.91 -3.22
CA ARG A 77 2.82 -9.33 -3.11
C ARG A 77 1.57 -9.65 -2.30
N VAL A 78 1.32 -8.87 -1.26
CA VAL A 78 0.29 -9.13 -0.27
C VAL A 78 -0.19 -7.83 0.38
N ALA A 79 -1.44 -7.83 0.84
CA ALA A 79 -2.00 -6.82 1.73
C ALA A 79 -2.55 -7.48 2.99
N GLU A 80 -2.38 -6.83 4.14
CA GLU A 80 -2.97 -7.18 5.42
C GLU A 80 -3.65 -5.95 6.01
N LEU A 81 -4.86 -6.11 6.51
CA LEU A 81 -5.66 -5.02 7.07
C LEU A 81 -5.93 -5.30 8.55
N TRP A 82 -5.50 -4.41 9.41
CA TRP A 82 -5.83 -4.40 10.83
C TRP A 82 -6.89 -3.36 11.10
N LEU A 83 -7.92 -3.70 11.86
CA LEU A 83 -9.02 -2.81 12.20
C LEU A 83 -9.26 -2.82 13.70
N TYR A 84 -9.48 -1.65 14.28
CA TYR A 84 -9.86 -1.52 15.68
C TYR A 84 -11.36 -1.78 15.85
N ASP A 85 -11.70 -2.78 16.63
CA ASP A 85 -13.08 -3.26 16.84
C ASP A 85 -13.34 -3.58 18.32
N PRO A 86 -13.33 -2.58 19.22
CA PRO A 86 -13.44 -2.79 20.67
C PRO A 86 -14.74 -3.48 21.07
N ASP A 87 -15.84 -3.17 20.39
CA ASP A 87 -17.19 -3.65 20.73
C ASP A 87 -17.63 -4.85 19.87
N LYS A 88 -16.75 -5.38 19.01
CA LYS A 88 -17.03 -6.44 18.04
C LYS A 88 -18.14 -6.08 17.03
N ASP A 89 -18.32 -4.82 16.76
CA ASP A 89 -19.33 -4.36 15.82
C ASP A 89 -18.91 -4.68 14.37
N LEU A 90 -17.64 -4.49 14.03
CA LEU A 90 -17.10 -4.89 12.72
C LEU A 90 -17.18 -6.40 12.53
N ALA A 91 -16.82 -7.17 13.55
CA ALA A 91 -16.92 -8.65 13.51
C ALA A 91 -18.35 -9.13 13.23
N ARG A 92 -19.37 -8.42 13.67
CA ARG A 92 -20.79 -8.77 13.42
C ARG A 92 -21.26 -8.41 12.00
N ILE A 93 -20.71 -7.34 11.41
CA ILE A 93 -21.16 -6.85 10.11
C ILE A 93 -20.29 -7.38 8.94
N ILE A 94 -19.07 -7.81 9.19
CA ILE A 94 -18.20 -8.41 8.16
C ILE A 94 -18.60 -9.86 7.94
N VAL A 95 -19.50 -10.06 6.99
CA VAL A 95 -19.95 -11.41 6.59
C VAL A 95 -18.91 -12.05 5.69
N GLY A 96 -18.52 -13.31 5.99
CA GLY A 96 -17.53 -14.04 5.19
C GLY A 96 -16.10 -13.52 5.35
N GLY A 97 -15.80 -12.84 6.47
CA GLY A 97 -14.46 -12.34 6.79
C GLY A 97 -13.40 -13.45 6.89
N GLU A 98 -13.83 -14.68 7.27
CA GLU A 98 -12.96 -15.86 7.38
C GLU A 98 -12.25 -16.22 6.05
N ARG A 99 -12.78 -15.81 4.91
CA ARG A 99 -12.15 -16.02 3.59
C ARG A 99 -10.84 -15.25 3.44
N TYR A 100 -10.66 -14.17 4.21
CA TYR A 100 -9.43 -13.40 4.21
C TYR A 100 -8.40 -13.96 5.20
N GLY A 101 -8.80 -14.87 6.10
CA GLY A 101 -7.91 -15.51 7.04
C GLY A 101 -7.14 -14.49 7.88
N HIS A 102 -5.82 -14.65 7.93
CA HIS A 102 -4.93 -13.78 8.69
C HIS A 102 -4.68 -12.41 8.04
N TYR A 103 -5.12 -12.20 6.80
CA TYR A 103 -4.97 -10.90 6.13
C TYR A 103 -5.97 -9.84 6.63
N LEU A 104 -7.02 -10.25 7.32
CA LEU A 104 -7.96 -9.35 8.00
C LEU A 104 -7.92 -9.62 9.49
N GLN A 105 -7.41 -8.68 10.27
CA GLN A 105 -7.33 -8.80 11.72
C GLN A 105 -8.21 -7.74 12.40
N LEU A 106 -9.00 -8.18 13.38
CA LEU A 106 -9.86 -7.31 14.17
C LEU A 106 -9.34 -7.27 15.61
N HIS A 107 -8.86 -6.10 16.03
CA HIS A 107 -8.24 -5.87 17.32
C HIS A 107 -9.22 -5.17 18.28
N GLN A 108 -9.45 -5.75 19.43
CA GLN A 108 -10.30 -5.16 20.48
C GLN A 108 -9.51 -4.18 21.36
N ASP A 109 -8.20 -4.32 21.40
CA ASP A 109 -7.29 -3.45 22.13
C ASP A 109 -6.58 -2.50 21.14
N ALA A 110 -6.59 -1.21 21.46
CA ALA A 110 -5.86 -0.21 20.70
C ALA A 110 -4.33 -0.35 20.86
N PHE A 111 -3.87 -1.06 21.88
CA PHE A 111 -2.44 -1.18 22.21
C PHE A 111 -1.63 -1.77 21.05
N ALA A 112 -2.12 -2.84 20.41
CA ALA A 112 -1.43 -3.44 19.27
C ALA A 112 -1.18 -2.45 18.12
N MET A 113 -2.16 -1.56 17.84
CA MET A 113 -2.00 -0.54 16.82
C MET A 113 -1.10 0.62 17.26
N GLN A 114 -1.14 0.98 18.56
CA GLN A 114 -0.26 2.01 19.11
C GLN A 114 1.19 1.56 19.12
N GLU A 115 1.46 0.29 19.33
CA GLU A 115 2.82 -0.27 19.23
C GLU A 115 3.39 -0.17 17.81
N LEU A 116 2.53 -0.23 16.78
CA LEU A 116 2.97 -0.10 15.39
C LEU A 116 3.46 1.32 15.05
N TYR A 117 2.77 2.35 15.53
CA TYR A 117 2.98 3.73 15.09
C TYR A 117 3.46 4.67 16.20
N GLY A 118 3.39 4.27 17.45
CA GLY A 118 3.65 5.18 18.58
C GLY A 118 2.55 6.23 18.74
N LEU A 119 2.94 7.48 19.06
CA LEU A 119 2.01 8.57 19.36
C LEU A 119 1.49 9.32 18.13
N GLU A 120 2.25 9.33 17.06
CA GLU A 120 1.95 10.07 15.82
C GLU A 120 1.97 9.08 14.65
N PRO A 121 0.81 8.50 14.30
CA PRO A 121 0.71 7.59 13.18
C PRO A 121 1.02 8.28 11.85
N ASP A 122 2.02 7.79 11.16
CA ASP A 122 2.44 8.28 9.86
C ASP A 122 2.67 7.12 8.88
N ILE A 123 2.79 7.43 7.60
CA ILE A 123 3.10 6.46 6.56
C ILE A 123 4.57 6.09 6.68
N GLU A 124 4.84 4.82 6.79
CA GLU A 124 6.19 4.32 6.98
C GLU A 124 6.50 3.15 6.05
N TRP A 125 7.74 3.11 5.58
CA TRP A 125 8.35 1.91 5.05
C TRP A 125 9.19 1.24 6.11
N ILE A 126 8.91 -0.03 6.35
CA ILE A 126 9.70 -0.87 7.24
C ILE A 126 10.36 -1.98 6.44
N ASP A 127 11.55 -2.40 6.83
CA ASP A 127 12.29 -3.50 6.23
C ASP A 127 12.50 -4.66 7.22
N ALA A 128 13.17 -5.71 6.77
CA ALA A 128 13.43 -6.90 7.58
C ALA A 128 14.26 -6.65 8.85
N THR A 129 14.83 -5.45 9.04
CA THR A 129 15.58 -5.07 10.25
C THR A 129 14.67 -4.42 11.30
N ASP A 130 13.48 -3.96 10.91
CA ASP A 130 12.48 -3.40 11.81
C ASP A 130 11.76 -4.52 12.57
N SER A 131 11.68 -4.40 13.88
CA SER A 131 11.01 -5.39 14.74
C SER A 131 9.52 -5.56 14.45
N ARG A 132 8.86 -4.52 13.93
CA ARG A 132 7.45 -4.53 13.55
C ARG A 132 7.15 -5.52 12.40
N MET A 133 8.15 -5.85 11.56
CA MET A 133 8.00 -6.88 10.54
C MET A 133 7.66 -8.26 11.10
N PHE A 134 7.97 -8.53 12.38
CA PHE A 134 7.58 -9.77 13.04
C PHE A 134 6.12 -9.76 13.52
N GLU A 135 5.49 -8.60 13.58
CA GLU A 135 4.09 -8.43 13.99
C GLU A 135 3.15 -8.36 12.79
N VAL A 136 3.54 -7.60 11.74
CA VAL A 136 2.77 -7.47 10.50
C VAL A 136 3.24 -8.51 9.49
N LEU A 137 2.33 -8.98 8.63
CA LEU A 137 2.62 -9.91 7.52
C LEU A 137 3.40 -11.17 7.93
N LYS A 138 3.35 -11.53 9.21
CA LYS A 138 4.16 -12.61 9.80
C LYS A 138 3.92 -14.00 9.24
N SER A 139 2.81 -14.19 8.54
CA SER A 139 2.49 -15.46 7.88
C SER A 139 3.06 -15.55 6.46
N GLU A 140 3.70 -14.50 5.97
CA GLU A 140 4.19 -14.41 4.61
C GLU A 140 5.70 -14.60 4.51
N TYR A 141 6.11 -15.58 3.72
CA TYR A 141 7.52 -15.82 3.42
C TYR A 141 7.99 -14.97 2.24
N GLY A 142 9.21 -14.45 2.32
CA GLY A 142 9.86 -13.73 1.23
C GLY A 142 9.49 -12.26 1.14
N ILE A 143 8.75 -11.71 2.10
CA ILE A 143 8.56 -10.26 2.21
C ILE A 143 9.85 -9.65 2.75
N SER A 144 10.38 -8.66 2.02
CA SER A 144 11.61 -7.96 2.38
C SER A 144 11.35 -6.58 2.95
N SER A 145 10.23 -5.95 2.61
CA SER A 145 9.80 -4.68 3.16
C SER A 145 8.29 -4.55 3.11
N ALA A 146 7.76 -3.66 3.93
CA ALA A 146 6.32 -3.36 3.98
C ALA A 146 6.07 -1.87 4.06
N LEU A 147 5.07 -1.41 3.31
CA LEU A 147 4.48 -0.09 3.44
C LEU A 147 3.37 -0.17 4.48
N MET A 148 3.44 0.69 5.48
CA MET A 148 2.45 0.80 6.54
C MET A 148 1.63 2.07 6.34
N LEU A 149 0.33 1.92 6.13
CA LEU A 149 -0.63 2.99 5.90
C LEU A 149 -1.59 3.10 7.10
N PRO A 150 -1.45 4.11 7.98
CA PRO A 150 -2.40 4.30 9.06
C PRO A 150 -3.74 4.79 8.52
N LEU A 151 -4.83 4.19 8.99
CA LEU A 151 -6.19 4.61 8.67
C LEU A 151 -6.73 5.44 9.82
N LEU A 152 -6.99 6.72 9.54
CA LEU A 152 -7.36 7.69 10.56
C LEU A 152 -8.82 8.13 10.39
N GLU A 153 -9.55 8.20 11.48
CA GLU A 153 -10.85 8.83 11.57
C GLU A 153 -10.82 9.98 12.60
N SER A 154 -10.97 11.21 12.12
CA SER A 154 -10.89 12.42 12.98
C SER A 154 -9.60 12.47 13.82
N GLY A 155 -8.48 12.07 13.24
CA GLY A 155 -7.17 12.01 13.89
C GLY A 155 -6.94 10.84 14.83
N ARG A 156 -7.89 9.89 14.90
CA ARG A 156 -7.73 8.66 15.69
C ARG A 156 -7.41 7.49 14.78
N LEU A 157 -6.47 6.67 15.18
CA LEU A 157 -6.12 5.44 14.48
C LEU A 157 -7.25 4.41 14.64
N VAL A 158 -7.90 4.07 13.52
CA VAL A 158 -9.01 3.10 13.45
C VAL A 158 -8.64 1.84 12.70
N GLY A 159 -7.49 1.84 12.03
CA GLY A 159 -6.98 0.70 11.31
C GLY A 159 -5.57 0.95 10.78
N SER A 160 -5.02 -0.07 10.14
CA SER A 160 -3.75 -0.03 9.45
C SER A 160 -3.77 -0.98 8.27
N LEU A 161 -3.33 -0.51 7.11
CA LEU A 161 -3.16 -1.34 5.92
C LEU A 161 -1.67 -1.54 5.67
N HIS A 162 -1.25 -2.79 5.62
CA HIS A 162 0.13 -3.20 5.40
C HIS A 162 0.27 -3.82 4.02
N LEU A 163 1.20 -3.29 3.21
CA LEU A 163 1.45 -3.77 1.85
C LEU A 163 2.86 -4.33 1.75
N GLY A 164 2.96 -5.65 1.62
CA GLY A 164 4.23 -6.36 1.60
C GLY A 164 4.81 -6.54 0.21
N THR A 165 6.14 -6.36 0.08
CA THR A 165 6.89 -6.58 -1.17
C THR A 165 8.19 -7.37 -0.95
N GLU A 166 8.66 -8.04 -2.00
CA GLU A 166 9.98 -8.71 -2.02
C GLU A 166 11.12 -7.71 -2.29
N GLU A 167 10.79 -6.51 -2.74
CA GLU A 167 11.78 -5.47 -3.04
C GLU A 167 12.40 -4.93 -1.76
N LYS A 168 13.72 -4.72 -1.81
CA LYS A 168 14.50 -4.10 -0.73
C LYS A 168 14.76 -2.64 -1.08
N ASN A 169 14.78 -1.77 -0.07
CA ASN A 169 15.18 -0.37 -0.21
C ASN A 169 14.25 0.47 -1.08
N PHE A 170 12.96 0.38 -0.85
CA PHE A 170 12.03 1.35 -1.41
C PHE A 170 12.24 2.68 -0.69
N ILE A 171 12.52 3.74 -1.44
CA ILE A 171 12.64 5.11 -0.92
C ILE A 171 11.48 5.89 -1.52
N LEU A 172 10.61 6.39 -0.66
CA LEU A 172 9.57 7.33 -1.06
C LEU A 172 10.19 8.71 -1.30
N GLY A 173 9.75 9.37 -2.36
CA GLY A 173 9.94 10.80 -2.51
C GLY A 173 8.75 11.56 -1.91
N ASP A 174 8.89 12.85 -1.74
CA ASP A 174 7.85 13.71 -1.13
C ASP A 174 6.51 13.60 -1.89
N GLU A 175 6.54 13.49 -3.24
CA GLU A 175 5.34 13.37 -4.08
C GLU A 175 4.62 12.02 -3.89
N GLU A 176 5.38 10.94 -3.71
CA GLU A 176 4.83 9.60 -3.43
C GLU A 176 4.23 9.54 -2.04
N GLU A 177 4.83 10.21 -1.05
CA GLU A 177 4.31 10.29 0.31
C GLU A 177 2.97 11.02 0.36
N ASP A 178 2.87 12.19 -0.30
CA ASP A 178 1.61 12.94 -0.44
C ASP A 178 0.50 12.09 -1.11
N LEU A 179 0.85 11.33 -2.15
CA LEU A 179 -0.08 10.44 -2.83
C LEU A 179 -0.59 9.32 -1.93
N LEU A 180 0.30 8.70 -1.16
CA LEU A 180 -0.05 7.64 -0.22
C LEU A 180 -0.87 8.18 0.96
N ALA A 181 -0.58 9.39 1.44
CA ALA A 181 -1.38 10.05 2.47
C ALA A 181 -2.80 10.31 1.99
N HIS A 182 -2.96 10.79 0.75
CA HIS A 182 -4.26 10.96 0.13
C HIS A 182 -5.00 9.62 0.00
N LEU A 183 -4.32 8.57 -0.43
CA LEU A 183 -4.88 7.23 -0.54
C LEU A 183 -5.34 6.68 0.81
N ALA A 184 -4.54 6.79 1.85
CA ALA A 184 -4.89 6.36 3.21
C ALA A 184 -6.14 7.10 3.73
N ALA A 185 -6.23 8.41 3.47
CA ALA A 185 -7.40 9.21 3.83
C ALA A 185 -8.67 8.77 3.06
N MET A 186 -8.54 8.48 1.77
CA MET A 186 -9.66 7.96 0.96
C MET A 186 -10.12 6.59 1.44
N ILE A 187 -9.19 5.66 1.69
CA ILE A 187 -9.52 4.34 2.24
C ILE A 187 -10.29 4.49 3.55
N SER A 188 -9.80 5.33 4.47
CA SER A 188 -10.45 5.60 5.75
C SER A 188 -11.88 6.12 5.58
N CYS A 189 -12.08 7.07 4.64
CA CYS A 189 -13.40 7.63 4.33
C CYS A 189 -14.34 6.58 3.74
N CYS A 190 -13.90 5.83 2.74
CA CYS A 190 -14.70 4.77 2.10
C CYS A 190 -15.06 3.68 3.11
N PHE A 191 -14.12 3.29 3.96
CA PHE A 191 -14.34 2.30 5.01
C PHE A 191 -15.41 2.76 5.99
N LYS A 192 -15.32 3.99 6.52
CA LYS A 192 -16.33 4.58 7.39
C LYS A 192 -17.73 4.58 6.75
N LEU A 193 -17.80 4.99 5.48
CA LEU A 193 -19.07 5.03 4.74
C LEU A 193 -19.67 3.62 4.57
N ALA A 194 -18.85 2.63 4.20
CA ALA A 194 -19.29 1.25 4.01
C ALA A 194 -19.78 0.63 5.33
N VAL A 195 -19.05 0.84 6.43
CA VAL A 195 -19.46 0.41 7.78
C VAL A 195 -20.78 1.03 8.19
N THR A 196 -20.91 2.37 8.04
CA THR A 196 -22.13 3.09 8.40
C THR A 196 -23.33 2.58 7.60
N ARG A 197 -23.19 2.36 6.31
CA ARG A 197 -24.26 1.80 5.46
C ARG A 197 -24.67 0.41 5.90
N GLN A 198 -23.71 -0.44 6.23
CA GLN A 198 -23.99 -1.80 6.68
C GLN A 198 -24.73 -1.80 8.02
N GLN A 199 -24.33 -0.95 8.97
CA GLN A 199 -25.00 -0.80 10.26
C GLN A 199 -26.45 -0.31 10.08
N VAL A 200 -26.66 0.73 9.25
CA VAL A 200 -28.01 1.23 8.95
C VAL A 200 -28.88 0.16 8.31
N SER A 201 -28.36 -0.60 7.37
CA SER A 201 -29.09 -1.70 6.72
C SER A 201 -29.52 -2.76 7.74
N GLN A 202 -28.66 -3.11 8.69
CA GLN A 202 -29.00 -4.07 9.75
C GLN A 202 -30.08 -3.53 10.68
N LEU A 203 -30.03 -2.26 11.06
CA LEU A 203 -31.06 -1.64 11.90
C LEU A 203 -32.43 -1.65 11.22
N ILE A 204 -32.50 -1.34 9.92
CA ILE A 204 -33.74 -1.37 9.14
C ILE A 204 -34.31 -2.79 9.08
N MET A 205 -33.47 -3.81 8.95
CA MET A 205 -33.93 -5.22 8.91
C MET A 205 -34.43 -5.72 10.28
N LEU A 206 -33.93 -5.14 11.37
CA LEU A 206 -34.25 -5.56 12.73
C LEU A 206 -35.41 -4.77 13.36
N ASP A 207 -35.94 -3.69 12.72
CA ASP A 207 -37.04 -2.91 13.25
C ASP A 207 -38.37 -3.66 13.03
N PRO A 208 -39.00 -4.20 14.10
CA PRO A 208 -40.24 -4.93 14.01
C PRO A 208 -41.43 -4.06 13.61
N LEU A 209 -41.30 -2.73 13.63
CA LEU A 209 -42.34 -1.78 13.24
C LEU A 209 -42.44 -1.60 11.71
N THR A 210 -41.41 -1.97 10.96
CA THR A 210 -41.40 -1.93 9.49
C THR A 210 -41.91 -3.22 8.83
N GLN A 211 -42.34 -4.23 9.60
CA GLN A 211 -42.95 -5.46 9.07
C GLN A 211 -44.38 -5.24 8.51
N VAL A 212 -44.88 -4.03 8.47
CA VAL A 212 -46.12 -3.71 7.78
C VAL A 212 -45.81 -3.24 6.37
N GLY A 213 -45.66 -4.19 5.42
CA GLY A 213 -45.72 -3.82 4.02
C GLY A 213 -44.82 -4.48 3.01
N ASN A 214 -44.44 -5.73 3.15
CA ASN A 214 -43.91 -6.51 2.01
C ASN A 214 -44.66 -7.85 1.92
N LEU A 215 -45.85 -7.79 1.38
CA LEU A 215 -46.57 -8.88 0.72
C LEU A 215 -46.57 -8.61 -0.78
#